data_4df5b41ddfec99e69afac4564d57b41b
#
_entry.id   4df5b41ddfec99e69afac4564d57b41b
#
_cell.length_a   1.000
_cell.length_b   1.000
_cell.length_c   1.000
_cell.angle_alpha   90.00
_cell.angle_beta   90.00
_cell.angle_gamma   90.00
#
_symmetry.space_group_name_H-M   'P 1'
#
loop_
_entity.id
_entity.type
_entity.pdbx_description
1 polymer ?
#
loop_
_entity_poly.entity_id
_entity_poly.type
_entity_poly.pdbx_seq_one_letter_code
_entity_poly.pdbx_strand_id
1 'polypeptide(L)'
;MPVYSRCAAGKVFAFFASLVGTALVSEPAARAQDAGAFHELETKYIFGNFTVGSSTGIEGEKAFEPETQFNFGKGGGRYAVGQTTLEYEYTPTQYLQVLLGPTVSYYNIHGVPGVDNHNMGAINGFEAELRSVLIDRNPSPVAVTLSVEPEFHSRDETSGAKVINYGLEIKLEADAELIKNRLYYGFNLLYEPETTRADLGAWERESTFGVSSALAFQVVPNIAIGADLWYLRHYDGAAFNSFTGDAVYLGPTFYWKIAPKVLMSAAWEAQVAGHQPGVSGALDLADFSHHRARLLFEFEF
;
A
#
# COMPACT_ATOMS: atom_id res chain seq x y z
N MET A 1 -8.95 -6.13 40.74
CA MET A 1 -7.65 -5.51 40.34
C MET A 1 -7.30 -6.08 38.99
N PRO A 2 -7.37 -5.32 37.89
CA PRO A 2 -6.94 -5.81 36.58
C PRO A 2 -5.45 -5.57 36.41
N VAL A 3 -4.73 -6.63 36.07
CA VAL A 3 -3.30 -6.60 35.71
C VAL A 3 -3.23 -6.10 34.26
N TYR A 4 -2.73 -4.90 34.07
CA TYR A 4 -2.43 -4.37 32.71
C TYR A 4 -1.25 -5.14 32.11
N SER A 5 -1.52 -5.94 31.09
CA SER A 5 -0.50 -6.51 30.19
C SER A 5 0.06 -5.37 29.33
N ARG A 6 1.34 -5.06 29.51
CA ARG A 6 2.04 -4.05 28.70
C ARG A 6 2.25 -4.58 27.28
N CYS A 7 1.73 -3.82 26.33
CA CYS A 7 1.69 -4.08 24.90
C CYS A 7 3.10 -4.36 24.31
N ALA A 8 3.23 -5.41 23.50
CA ALA A 8 4.46 -5.81 22.81
C ALA A 8 4.85 -4.86 21.64
N ALA A 9 3.99 -3.94 21.26
CA ALA A 9 4.19 -3.01 20.14
C ALA A 9 5.46 -2.14 20.25
N GLY A 10 5.84 -1.74 21.48
CA GLY A 10 7.04 -0.92 21.67
C GLY A 10 8.38 -1.62 21.34
N LYS A 11 8.40 -2.96 21.26
CA LYS A 11 9.64 -3.71 20.97
C LYS A 11 9.87 -3.90 19.46
N VAL A 12 8.83 -3.92 18.64
CA VAL A 12 8.95 -4.08 17.18
C VAL A 12 9.49 -2.80 16.55
N PHE A 13 9.03 -1.64 17.01
CA PHE A 13 9.52 -0.35 16.53
C PHE A 13 11.01 -0.10 16.85
N ALA A 14 11.48 -0.56 18.02
CA ALA A 14 12.89 -0.41 18.40
C ALA A 14 13.83 -1.30 17.57
N PHE A 15 13.35 -2.43 17.04
CA PHE A 15 14.17 -3.34 16.23
C PHE A 15 14.43 -2.77 14.83
N PHE A 16 13.45 -2.09 14.22
CA PHE A 16 13.62 -1.50 12.89
C PHE A 16 14.51 -0.25 12.90
N ALA A 17 14.39 0.61 13.92
CA ALA A 17 15.25 1.78 14.05
C ALA A 17 16.73 1.40 14.23
N SER A 18 17.03 0.23 14.83
CA SER A 18 18.41 -0.25 14.99
C SER A 18 18.97 -0.92 13.72
N LEU A 19 18.13 -1.48 12.83
CA LEU A 19 18.61 -2.06 11.56
C LEU A 19 19.04 -0.97 10.56
N VAL A 20 18.34 0.16 10.53
CA VAL A 20 18.69 1.30 9.67
C VAL A 20 19.98 1.99 10.16
N GLY A 21 20.18 2.06 11.46
CA GLY A 21 21.36 2.70 12.04
C GLY A 21 22.69 1.97 11.82
N THR A 22 22.67 0.66 11.59
CA THR A 22 23.90 -0.15 11.36
C THR A 22 24.28 -0.26 9.89
N ALA A 23 23.38 -0.04 8.96
CA ALA A 23 23.68 -0.07 7.52
C ALA A 23 24.46 1.18 7.02
N LEU A 24 24.48 2.25 7.79
CA LEU A 24 25.13 3.51 7.40
C LEU A 24 26.65 3.60 7.67
N VAL A 25 27.29 2.56 8.25
CA VAL A 25 28.68 2.70 8.76
C VAL A 25 29.72 1.87 8.00
N SER A 26 29.40 1.09 6.98
CA SER A 26 30.40 0.38 6.21
C SER A 26 30.45 0.81 4.75
N GLU A 27 31.41 1.66 4.36
CA GLU A 27 31.78 1.87 2.98
C GLU A 27 32.58 0.68 2.44
N PRO A 28 32.06 -0.09 1.45
CA PRO A 28 32.91 -1.06 0.77
C PRO A 28 33.54 -0.45 -0.48
N ALA A 29 34.80 -0.77 -0.67
CA ALA A 29 35.63 -0.38 -1.82
C ALA A 29 35.15 -0.90 -3.20
N ALA A 30 33.96 -1.48 -3.31
CA ALA A 30 33.37 -2.01 -4.55
C ALA A 30 32.73 -0.93 -5.45
N ARG A 31 32.77 0.34 -5.06
CA ARG A 31 32.02 1.44 -5.72
C ARG A 31 32.45 1.81 -7.13
N ALA A 32 33.58 1.36 -7.64
CA ALA A 32 34.16 1.94 -8.85
C ALA A 32 33.84 1.24 -10.17
N GLN A 33 33.39 -0.02 -10.17
CA GLN A 33 33.21 -0.79 -11.41
C GLN A 33 31.78 -0.98 -11.89
N ASP A 34 30.75 -0.91 -11.00
CA ASP A 34 29.35 -1.15 -11.36
C ASP A 34 28.53 0.12 -11.62
N ALA A 35 29.03 1.29 -11.27
CA ALA A 35 28.31 2.57 -11.40
C ALA A 35 27.93 2.96 -12.84
N GLY A 36 28.52 2.31 -13.84
CA GLY A 36 28.21 2.53 -15.26
C GLY A 36 27.10 1.65 -15.83
N ALA A 37 26.73 0.57 -15.14
CA ALA A 37 25.71 -0.38 -15.60
C ALA A 37 24.31 -0.13 -15.01
N PHE A 38 24.25 0.47 -13.82
CA PHE A 38 23.01 0.78 -13.15
C PHE A 38 22.60 2.23 -13.38
N HIS A 39 21.31 2.45 -13.60
CA HIS A 39 20.69 3.77 -13.76
C HIS A 39 19.61 3.96 -12.68
N GLU A 40 19.23 5.19 -12.45
CA GLU A 40 18.13 5.51 -11.54
C GLU A 40 16.84 4.89 -12.08
N LEU A 41 16.11 4.23 -11.18
CA LEU A 41 14.76 3.72 -11.44
C LEU A 41 13.74 4.69 -10.87
N GLU A 42 12.62 4.76 -11.53
CA GLU A 42 11.46 5.47 -10.99
C GLU A 42 11.03 4.84 -9.67
N THR A 43 10.80 5.67 -8.65
CA THR A 43 10.55 5.14 -7.31
C THR A 43 9.10 4.91 -7.00
N LYS A 44 8.14 5.43 -7.80
CA LYS A 44 6.71 5.28 -7.55
C LYS A 44 6.35 3.83 -7.20
N TYR A 45 6.78 2.87 -8.01
CA TYR A 45 6.39 1.45 -7.87
C TYR A 45 7.51 0.51 -7.44
N ILE A 46 8.72 1.01 -7.15
CA ILE A 46 9.89 0.17 -6.85
C ILE A 46 9.73 -0.68 -5.57
N PHE A 47 8.84 -0.27 -4.68
CA PHE A 47 8.57 -0.92 -3.40
C PHE A 47 7.41 -1.93 -3.44
N GLY A 48 6.91 -2.32 -4.62
CA GLY A 48 5.85 -3.33 -4.77
C GLY A 48 4.43 -2.80 -4.64
N ASN A 49 4.27 -1.47 -4.60
CA ASN A 49 3.00 -0.74 -4.63
C ASN A 49 2.05 -0.88 -3.41
N PHE A 50 2.46 -1.50 -2.32
CA PHE A 50 1.84 -1.23 -1.01
C PHE A 50 2.49 0.02 -0.42
N THR A 51 3.83 0.05 -0.29
CA THR A 51 4.56 1.30 -0.12
C THR A 51 4.79 1.91 -1.48
N VAL A 52 4.38 3.16 -1.66
CA VAL A 52 4.52 3.94 -2.89
C VAL A 52 5.65 4.95 -2.71
N GLY A 53 6.48 5.10 -3.73
CA GLY A 53 7.54 6.10 -3.74
C GLY A 53 7.03 7.46 -4.19
N SER A 54 7.85 8.47 -4.04
CA SER A 54 7.48 9.88 -4.26
C SER A 54 7.52 10.36 -5.71
N SER A 55 7.99 9.55 -6.68
CA SER A 55 8.04 9.95 -8.10
C SER A 55 6.64 10.18 -8.68
N THR A 56 6.54 11.14 -9.59
CA THR A 56 5.28 11.54 -10.28
C THR A 56 5.41 11.53 -11.80
N GLY A 57 6.41 10.85 -12.36
CA GLY A 57 6.64 10.81 -13.80
C GLY A 57 7.18 12.12 -14.40
N ILE A 58 7.21 12.19 -15.73
CA ILE A 58 7.75 13.32 -16.51
C ILE A 58 6.58 14.18 -17.01
N GLU A 59 6.76 15.50 -17.06
CA GLU A 59 5.75 16.42 -17.59
C GLU A 59 5.28 16.02 -18.99
N GLY A 60 3.97 15.86 -19.16
CA GLY A 60 3.31 15.43 -20.38
C GLY A 60 3.15 13.93 -20.52
N GLU A 61 3.73 13.14 -19.61
CA GLU A 61 3.61 11.68 -19.58
C GLU A 61 2.15 11.23 -19.39
N LYS A 62 1.83 10.12 -20.02
CA LYS A 62 0.55 9.45 -19.93
C LYS A 62 0.77 7.96 -19.83
N ALA A 63 0.04 7.31 -18.95
CA ALA A 63 0.10 5.87 -18.82
C ALA A 63 -1.29 5.25 -18.65
N PHE A 64 -1.36 3.96 -18.84
CA PHE A 64 -2.47 3.11 -18.44
C PHE A 64 -1.97 2.09 -17.44
N GLU A 65 -2.61 2.05 -16.27
CA GLU A 65 -2.19 1.28 -15.12
C GLU A 65 -3.30 0.35 -14.63
N PRO A 66 -3.35 -0.92 -15.08
CA PRO A 66 -4.13 -1.94 -14.41
C PRO A 66 -3.41 -2.36 -13.12
N GLU A 67 -3.98 -1.98 -11.99
CA GLU A 67 -3.57 -2.44 -10.68
C GLU A 67 -4.56 -3.47 -10.14
N THR A 68 -4.08 -4.55 -9.55
CA THR A 68 -4.91 -5.55 -8.88
C THR A 68 -4.40 -5.81 -7.47
N GLN A 69 -5.25 -5.60 -6.48
CA GLN A 69 -5.04 -6.01 -5.11
C GLN A 69 -5.84 -7.29 -4.82
N PHE A 70 -5.23 -8.23 -4.11
CA PHE A 70 -5.86 -9.46 -3.63
C PHE A 70 -5.73 -9.55 -2.12
N ASN A 71 -6.81 -10.00 -1.47
CA ASN A 71 -6.89 -10.25 -0.04
C ASN A 71 -7.34 -11.70 0.21
N PHE A 72 -6.59 -12.45 1.04
CA PHE A 72 -6.81 -13.88 1.26
C PHE A 72 -6.84 -14.22 2.74
N GLY A 73 -7.81 -15.07 3.13
CA GLY A 73 -7.92 -15.62 4.47
C GLY A 73 -8.45 -14.63 5.49
N LYS A 74 -9.60 -14.93 6.04
CA LYS A 74 -10.22 -14.27 7.20
C LYS A 74 -10.77 -15.38 8.10
N GLY A 75 -10.57 -15.28 9.38
CA GLY A 75 -11.21 -15.97 10.52
C GLY A 75 -11.65 -17.44 10.38
N GLY A 76 -11.77 -17.97 9.20
CA GLY A 76 -12.27 -19.33 8.85
C GLY A 76 -12.90 -19.33 7.47
N GLY A 77 -13.27 -20.51 6.97
CA GLY A 77 -13.86 -20.66 5.64
C GLY A 77 -12.90 -20.36 4.49
N ARG A 78 -13.47 -20.05 3.33
CA ARG A 78 -12.72 -19.57 2.16
C ARG A 78 -12.95 -18.07 2.01
N TYR A 79 -11.89 -17.31 1.98
CA TYR A 79 -11.91 -15.89 1.71
C TYR A 79 -10.85 -15.56 0.64
N ALA A 80 -11.31 -15.05 -0.49
CA ALA A 80 -10.46 -14.48 -1.52
C ALA A 80 -11.24 -13.36 -2.20
N VAL A 81 -10.72 -12.15 -2.10
CA VAL A 81 -11.27 -10.94 -2.69
C VAL A 81 -10.20 -10.30 -3.54
N GLY A 82 -10.54 -9.91 -4.75
CA GLY A 82 -9.68 -9.19 -5.67
C GLY A 82 -10.35 -7.91 -6.12
N GLN A 83 -9.59 -6.83 -6.18
CA GLN A 83 -10.01 -5.54 -6.73
C GLN A 83 -9.02 -5.13 -7.81
N THR A 84 -9.53 -4.73 -8.96
CA THR A 84 -8.72 -4.22 -10.07
C THR A 84 -9.19 -2.83 -10.42
N THR A 85 -8.30 -1.85 -10.31
CA THR A 85 -8.49 -0.49 -10.81
C THR A 85 -7.81 -0.36 -12.16
N LEU A 86 -8.50 0.24 -13.12
CA LEU A 86 -8.02 0.46 -14.48
C LEU A 86 -7.76 1.94 -14.67
N GLU A 87 -6.60 2.40 -14.25
CA GLU A 87 -6.29 3.82 -14.17
C GLU A 87 -5.72 4.37 -15.47
N TYR A 88 -6.15 5.57 -15.79
CA TYR A 88 -5.48 6.45 -16.72
C TYR A 88 -4.69 7.49 -15.95
N GLU A 89 -3.39 7.53 -16.18
CA GLU A 89 -2.47 8.48 -15.58
C GLU A 89 -2.15 9.62 -16.55
N TYR A 90 -2.03 10.83 -15.99
CA TYR A 90 -1.51 12.00 -16.68
C TYR A 90 -0.69 12.90 -15.74
N THR A 91 0.50 13.29 -16.18
CA THR A 91 1.42 14.17 -15.47
C THR A 91 1.43 15.56 -16.12
N PRO A 92 0.52 16.48 -15.73
CA PRO A 92 0.43 17.82 -16.36
C PRO A 92 1.66 18.69 -16.10
N THR A 93 2.37 18.48 -14.99
CA THR A 93 3.62 19.16 -14.65
C THR A 93 4.49 18.20 -13.86
N GLN A 94 5.80 18.43 -13.82
CA GLN A 94 6.74 17.61 -13.02
C GLN A 94 6.43 17.56 -11.51
N TYR A 95 5.48 18.36 -11.02
CA TYR A 95 5.07 18.41 -9.60
C TYR A 95 3.67 17.87 -9.35
N LEU A 96 2.95 17.50 -10.40
CA LEU A 96 1.55 17.11 -10.29
C LEU A 96 1.24 15.94 -11.21
N GLN A 97 0.63 14.90 -10.65
CA GLN A 97 0.15 13.73 -11.38
C GLN A 97 -1.31 13.46 -11.00
N VAL A 98 -2.10 13.04 -11.95
CA VAL A 98 -3.51 12.71 -11.79
C VAL A 98 -3.74 11.31 -12.33
N LEU A 99 -4.36 10.45 -11.54
CA LEU A 99 -4.83 9.13 -11.94
C LEU A 99 -6.34 9.08 -11.79
N LEU A 100 -7.00 8.32 -12.63
CA LEU A 100 -8.44 8.11 -12.51
C LEU A 100 -8.86 6.82 -13.22
N GLY A 101 -9.75 6.06 -12.62
CA GLY A 101 -10.18 4.81 -13.19
C GLY A 101 -11.37 4.14 -12.52
N PRO A 102 -12.10 3.29 -13.26
CA PRO A 102 -13.12 2.42 -12.70
C PRO A 102 -12.49 1.23 -11.98
N THR A 103 -13.19 0.78 -10.94
CA THR A 103 -12.82 -0.37 -10.13
C THR A 103 -13.73 -1.56 -10.40
N VAL A 104 -13.14 -2.73 -10.56
CA VAL A 104 -13.83 -4.03 -10.72
C VAL A 104 -13.41 -4.95 -9.59
N SER A 105 -14.38 -5.49 -8.85
CA SER A 105 -14.10 -6.39 -7.73
C SER A 105 -14.58 -7.82 -8.01
N TYR A 106 -13.87 -8.78 -7.47
CA TYR A 106 -14.19 -10.20 -7.49
C TYR A 106 -14.19 -10.75 -6.07
N TYR A 107 -15.27 -11.47 -5.72
CA TYR A 107 -15.49 -12.05 -4.41
C TYR A 107 -15.64 -13.55 -4.50
N ASN A 108 -14.86 -14.31 -3.73
CA ASN A 108 -15.01 -15.76 -3.52
C ASN A 108 -14.97 -16.03 -2.01
N ILE A 109 -16.12 -15.85 -1.38
CA ILE A 109 -16.30 -15.94 0.07
C ILE A 109 -17.25 -17.08 0.38
N HIS A 110 -16.82 -18.02 1.25
CA HIS A 110 -17.65 -19.14 1.64
C HIS A 110 -17.34 -19.61 3.07
N GLY A 111 -18.36 -19.61 3.93
CA GLY A 111 -18.27 -20.07 5.31
C GLY A 111 -17.38 -19.22 6.21
N VAL A 112 -17.18 -17.94 5.88
CA VAL A 112 -16.48 -16.97 6.73
C VAL A 112 -17.44 -16.45 7.79
N PRO A 113 -17.12 -16.53 9.09
CA PRO A 113 -17.99 -16.03 10.14
C PRO A 113 -18.31 -14.54 9.98
N GLY A 114 -19.57 -14.17 10.05
CA GLY A 114 -20.02 -12.78 9.96
C GLY A 114 -20.08 -12.19 8.55
N VAL A 115 -19.73 -12.97 7.51
CA VAL A 115 -19.76 -12.53 6.12
C VAL A 115 -20.63 -13.46 5.29
N ASP A 116 -21.48 -12.90 4.45
CA ASP A 116 -22.31 -13.67 3.53
C ASP A 116 -21.49 -14.38 2.45
N ASN A 117 -21.99 -15.52 1.99
CA ASN A 117 -21.34 -16.26 0.91
C ASN A 117 -21.53 -15.54 -0.43
N HIS A 118 -20.42 -15.22 -1.10
CA HIS A 118 -20.41 -14.62 -2.43
C HIS A 118 -19.45 -15.35 -3.37
N ASN A 119 -19.89 -15.53 -4.61
CA ASN A 119 -19.01 -15.91 -5.72
C ASN A 119 -19.45 -15.10 -6.95
N MET A 120 -18.88 -13.91 -7.08
CA MET A 120 -19.29 -12.96 -8.13
C MET A 120 -18.18 -11.97 -8.48
N GLY A 121 -18.27 -11.40 -9.69
CA GLY A 121 -17.56 -10.19 -10.10
C GLY A 121 -18.54 -9.04 -10.30
N ALA A 122 -18.11 -7.83 -10.05
CA ALA A 122 -18.90 -6.62 -10.24
C ALA A 122 -18.03 -5.41 -10.57
N ILE A 123 -18.54 -4.48 -11.38
CA ILE A 123 -18.02 -3.10 -11.39
C ILE A 123 -18.37 -2.53 -10.02
N ASN A 124 -17.35 -2.14 -9.26
CA ASN A 124 -17.52 -1.74 -7.87
C ASN A 124 -17.55 -0.24 -7.69
N GLY A 125 -16.70 0.50 -8.41
CA GLY A 125 -16.59 1.92 -8.13
C GLY A 125 -15.75 2.70 -9.13
N PHE A 126 -15.25 3.80 -8.62
CA PHE A 126 -14.37 4.71 -9.33
C PHE A 126 -13.45 5.41 -8.34
N GLU A 127 -12.18 5.52 -8.67
CA GLU A 127 -11.12 6.16 -7.90
C GLU A 127 -10.48 7.27 -8.72
N ALA A 128 -10.01 8.32 -8.04
CA ALA A 128 -9.28 9.40 -8.68
C ALA A 128 -8.20 9.93 -7.72
N GLU A 129 -6.95 9.76 -8.07
CA GLU A 129 -5.81 10.19 -7.26
C GLU A 129 -5.20 11.48 -7.80
N LEU A 130 -4.85 12.38 -6.89
CA LEU A 130 -4.05 13.57 -7.15
C LEU A 130 -2.76 13.47 -6.33
N ARG A 131 -1.63 13.39 -7.01
CA ARG A 131 -0.29 13.36 -6.40
C ARG A 131 0.41 14.69 -6.60
N SER A 132 0.95 15.26 -5.52
CA SER A 132 1.64 16.56 -5.54
C SER A 132 3.01 16.45 -4.86
N VAL A 133 4.07 16.74 -5.60
CA VAL A 133 5.44 16.77 -5.07
C VAL A 133 5.60 17.95 -4.13
N LEU A 134 5.90 17.66 -2.87
CA LEU A 134 6.18 18.67 -1.84
C LEU A 134 7.69 18.98 -1.72
N ILE A 135 8.52 17.94 -1.88
CA ILE A 135 9.98 18.05 -1.86
C ILE A 135 10.52 17.20 -3.01
N ASP A 136 11.18 17.86 -3.95
CA ASP A 136 11.87 17.19 -5.05
C ASP A 136 13.20 16.59 -4.55
N ARG A 137 13.57 15.44 -5.10
CA ARG A 137 14.83 14.74 -4.81
C ARG A 137 16.07 15.57 -5.20
N ASN A 138 15.97 16.51 -6.09
CA ASN A 138 17.07 17.36 -6.49
C ASN A 138 16.81 18.84 -6.07
N PRO A 139 17.50 19.41 -5.06
CA PRO A 139 18.75 18.94 -4.46
C PRO A 139 18.61 18.15 -3.13
N SER A 140 17.42 17.79 -2.72
CA SER A 140 17.19 17.08 -1.46
C SER A 140 17.60 15.59 -1.56
N PRO A 141 18.21 15.00 -0.52
CA PRO A 141 18.44 13.56 -0.46
C PRO A 141 17.16 12.73 -0.23
N VAL A 142 16.07 13.38 0.16
CA VAL A 142 14.74 12.79 0.39
C VAL A 142 13.74 13.51 -0.48
N ALA A 143 12.92 12.78 -1.18
CA ALA A 143 11.75 13.30 -1.88
C ALA A 143 10.48 13.04 -1.09
N VAL A 144 9.48 13.90 -1.22
CA VAL A 144 8.20 13.78 -0.52
C VAL A 144 7.07 14.19 -1.45
N THR A 145 6.06 13.35 -1.55
CA THR A 145 4.82 13.58 -2.29
C THR A 145 3.62 13.42 -1.36
N LEU A 146 2.62 14.23 -1.55
CA LEU A 146 1.30 14.08 -0.94
C LEU A 146 0.36 13.55 -2.01
N SER A 147 -0.31 12.43 -1.75
CA SER A 147 -1.44 11.98 -2.54
C SER A 147 -2.76 12.13 -1.81
N VAL A 148 -3.80 12.39 -2.56
CA VAL A 148 -5.18 12.49 -2.09
C VAL A 148 -6.06 11.78 -3.11
N GLU A 149 -6.75 10.74 -2.67
CA GLU A 149 -7.53 9.85 -3.51
C GLU A 149 -8.97 9.72 -3.00
N PRO A 150 -9.92 10.50 -3.53
CA PRO A 150 -11.34 10.26 -3.32
C PRO A 150 -11.81 9.01 -4.06
N GLU A 151 -12.59 8.19 -3.37
CA GLU A 151 -13.10 6.92 -3.82
C GLU A 151 -14.61 6.82 -3.68
N PHE A 152 -15.22 6.09 -4.59
CA PHE A 152 -16.63 5.72 -4.53
C PHE A 152 -16.81 4.24 -4.82
N HIS A 153 -17.45 3.51 -3.90
CA HIS A 153 -17.76 2.10 -4.08
C HIS A 153 -19.24 1.79 -3.88
N SER A 154 -19.76 0.92 -4.74
CA SER A 154 -21.14 0.42 -4.71
C SER A 154 -21.29 -0.90 -3.95
N ARG A 155 -20.16 -1.44 -3.52
CA ARG A 155 -20.06 -2.66 -2.71
C ARG A 155 -18.98 -2.49 -1.68
N ASP A 156 -19.21 -3.07 -0.52
CA ASP A 156 -18.20 -3.22 0.52
C ASP A 156 -17.05 -4.09 0.02
N GLU A 157 -15.83 -3.59 0.16
CA GLU A 157 -14.62 -4.21 -0.39
C GLU A 157 -14.28 -5.54 0.24
N THR A 158 -14.68 -5.74 1.50
CA THR A 158 -14.35 -6.94 2.25
C THR A 158 -15.42 -8.02 2.16
N SER A 159 -16.69 -7.65 2.10
CA SER A 159 -17.82 -8.58 2.12
C SER A 159 -18.53 -8.74 0.78
N GLY A 160 -18.42 -7.77 -0.13
CA GLY A 160 -19.16 -7.71 -1.38
C GLY A 160 -20.62 -7.32 -1.24
N ALA A 161 -21.07 -6.96 -0.04
CA ALA A 161 -22.41 -6.46 0.21
C ALA A 161 -22.68 -5.17 -0.57
N LYS A 162 -23.92 -4.94 -1.00
CA LYS A 162 -24.29 -3.69 -1.66
C LYS A 162 -24.30 -2.55 -0.64
N VAL A 163 -23.55 -1.51 -0.94
CA VAL A 163 -23.43 -0.31 -0.12
C VAL A 163 -23.37 0.94 -0.99
N ILE A 164 -23.40 2.09 -0.37
CA ILE A 164 -22.88 3.34 -0.89
C ILE A 164 -21.71 3.68 0.02
N ASN A 165 -20.50 3.61 -0.50
CA ASN A 165 -19.28 3.96 0.23
C ASN A 165 -18.60 5.15 -0.45
N TYR A 166 -18.12 6.08 0.36
CA TYR A 166 -17.24 7.17 -0.03
C TYR A 166 -16.01 7.12 0.85
N GLY A 167 -14.86 6.92 0.24
CA GLY A 167 -13.54 6.95 0.85
C GLY A 167 -12.75 8.19 0.48
N LEU A 168 -11.74 8.48 1.26
CA LEU A 168 -10.74 9.49 0.97
C LEU A 168 -9.38 9.00 1.50
N GLU A 169 -8.57 8.40 0.64
CA GLU A 169 -7.19 8.11 1.02
C GLU A 169 -6.35 9.39 1.00
N ILE A 170 -5.59 9.64 2.06
CA ILE A 170 -4.58 10.70 2.16
C ILE A 170 -3.27 10.03 2.53
N LYS A 171 -2.28 10.12 1.65
CA LYS A 171 -0.99 9.47 1.85
C LYS A 171 0.16 10.48 1.72
N LEU A 172 1.04 10.50 2.72
CA LEU A 172 2.33 11.16 2.61
C LEU A 172 3.37 10.10 2.25
N GLU A 173 3.99 10.26 1.11
CA GLU A 173 4.95 9.35 0.53
C GLU A 173 6.33 9.99 0.56
N ALA A 174 7.30 9.28 1.12
CA ALA A 174 8.67 9.75 1.17
C ALA A 174 9.61 8.64 0.73
N ASP A 175 10.64 8.98 -0.02
CA ASP A 175 11.68 8.04 -0.34
C ASP A 175 13.07 8.69 -0.40
N ALA A 176 14.09 7.86 -0.29
CA ALA A 176 15.48 8.25 -0.38
C ALA A 176 16.30 7.17 -1.08
N GLU A 177 17.28 7.61 -1.86
CA GLU A 177 18.29 6.73 -2.43
C GLU A 177 19.46 6.60 -1.43
N LEU A 178 19.52 5.45 -0.73
CA LEU A 178 20.58 5.19 0.28
C LEU A 178 21.92 4.84 -0.35
N ILE A 179 21.91 4.13 -1.48
CA ILE A 179 23.08 3.84 -2.31
C ILE A 179 22.70 4.16 -3.75
N LYS A 180 23.43 5.07 -4.37
CA LYS A 180 23.13 5.58 -5.71
C LYS A 180 22.87 4.45 -6.71
N ASN A 181 21.70 4.48 -7.36
CA ASN A 181 21.20 3.51 -8.34
C ASN A 181 21.19 2.06 -7.83
N ARG A 182 21.11 1.83 -6.51
CA ARG A 182 21.19 0.47 -5.95
C ARG A 182 20.25 0.18 -4.81
N LEU A 183 20.16 1.06 -3.82
CA LEU A 183 19.36 0.82 -2.63
C LEU A 183 18.46 2.02 -2.36
N TYR A 184 17.18 1.75 -2.35
CA TYR A 184 16.12 2.72 -2.11
C TYR A 184 15.40 2.40 -0.81
N TYR A 185 15.00 3.43 -0.09
CA TYR A 185 14.17 3.35 1.11
C TYR A 185 12.89 4.13 0.85
N GLY A 186 11.74 3.52 1.15
CA GLY A 186 10.41 4.12 1.08
C GLY A 186 9.76 4.18 2.45
N PHE A 187 8.93 5.19 2.66
CA PHE A 187 8.13 5.39 3.85
C PHE A 187 6.79 6.02 3.46
N ASN A 188 5.67 5.47 3.94
CA ASN A 188 4.38 6.11 3.78
C ASN A 188 3.68 6.31 5.13
N LEU A 189 2.91 7.37 5.19
CA LEU A 189 1.96 7.65 6.27
C LEU A 189 0.58 7.79 5.63
N LEU A 190 -0.34 6.92 6.01
CA LEU A 190 -1.70 6.80 5.47
C LEU A 190 -2.74 7.24 6.49
N TYR A 191 -3.73 7.96 6.02
CA TYR A 191 -5.00 8.18 6.71
C TYR A 191 -6.15 8.09 5.72
N GLU A 192 -7.08 7.18 5.98
CA GLU A 192 -8.18 6.84 5.09
C GLU A 192 -9.50 6.84 5.89
N PRO A 193 -10.23 7.95 5.94
CA PRO A 193 -11.58 8.02 6.47
C PRO A 193 -12.60 7.58 5.42
N GLU A 194 -13.55 6.78 5.86
CA GLU A 194 -14.65 6.28 5.04
C GLU A 194 -16.02 6.57 5.64
N THR A 195 -17.02 6.59 4.78
CA THR A 195 -18.43 6.65 5.19
C THR A 195 -19.25 5.71 4.33
N THR A 196 -19.90 4.74 4.96
CA THR A 196 -20.61 3.65 4.32
C THR A 196 -22.08 3.64 4.74
N ARG A 197 -22.94 3.28 3.81
CA ARG A 197 -24.35 3.05 4.07
C ARG A 197 -24.86 1.80 3.33
N ALA A 198 -25.32 0.82 4.09
CA ALA A 198 -25.99 -0.36 3.55
C ALA A 198 -27.49 -0.05 3.30
N ASP A 199 -27.95 -0.20 2.06
CA ASP A 199 -29.35 0.04 1.64
C ASP A 199 -29.99 1.31 2.27
N LEU A 200 -30.99 1.11 3.14
CA LEU A 200 -31.71 2.18 3.88
C LEU A 200 -31.16 2.38 5.30
N GLY A 201 -30.00 1.81 5.62
CA GLY A 201 -29.35 1.92 6.92
C GLY A 201 -28.89 3.34 7.28
N ALA A 202 -28.39 3.48 8.50
CA ALA A 202 -27.69 4.70 8.91
C ALA A 202 -26.34 4.79 8.18
N TRP A 203 -25.78 5.99 8.11
CA TRP A 203 -24.39 6.17 7.70
C TRP A 203 -23.48 5.74 8.86
N GLU A 204 -22.57 4.82 8.55
CA GLU A 204 -21.49 4.39 9.41
C GLU A 204 -20.21 5.10 8.96
N ARG A 205 -19.29 5.32 9.88
CA ARG A 205 -18.02 5.96 9.60
C ARG A 205 -16.92 5.13 10.21
N GLU A 206 -15.84 4.99 9.47
CA GLU A 206 -14.65 4.28 9.90
C GLU A 206 -13.41 5.00 9.40
N SER A 207 -12.25 4.63 9.88
CA SER A 207 -10.99 5.14 9.36
C SER A 207 -9.85 4.17 9.61
N THR A 208 -8.94 4.13 8.64
CA THR A 208 -7.68 3.39 8.72
C THR A 208 -6.53 4.37 8.84
N PHE A 209 -5.63 4.11 9.77
CA PHE A 209 -4.32 4.76 9.89
C PHE A 209 -3.24 3.74 9.54
N GLY A 210 -2.28 4.13 8.69
CA GLY A 210 -1.21 3.26 8.23
C GLY A 210 0.16 3.90 8.30
N VAL A 211 1.17 3.09 8.59
CA VAL A 211 2.58 3.47 8.47
C VAL A 211 3.32 2.34 7.77
N SER A 212 4.07 2.66 6.73
CA SER A 212 4.91 1.68 6.06
C SER A 212 6.39 2.04 6.05
N SER A 213 7.20 1.04 5.79
CA SER A 213 8.64 1.16 5.60
C SER A 213 9.12 0.06 4.66
N ALA A 214 9.73 0.44 3.56
CA ALA A 214 10.18 -0.49 2.53
C ALA A 214 11.63 -0.27 2.15
N LEU A 215 12.28 -1.36 1.72
CA LEU A 215 13.60 -1.33 1.10
C LEU A 215 13.52 -2.01 -0.26
N ALA A 216 14.11 -1.42 -1.28
CA ALA A 216 14.25 -2.03 -2.60
C ALA A 216 15.73 -1.99 -3.05
N PHE A 217 16.24 -3.14 -3.45
CA PHE A 217 17.59 -3.29 -3.94
C PHE A 217 17.59 -3.65 -5.43
N GLN A 218 18.21 -2.81 -6.25
CA GLN A 218 18.35 -3.03 -7.68
C GLN A 218 19.42 -4.11 -7.92
N VAL A 219 18.99 -5.31 -8.28
CA VAL A 219 19.86 -6.48 -8.48
C VAL A 219 20.49 -6.50 -9.86
N VAL A 220 19.76 -6.04 -10.87
CA VAL A 220 20.23 -5.78 -12.24
C VAL A 220 19.62 -4.46 -12.72
N PRO A 221 20.10 -3.87 -13.83
CA PRO A 221 19.70 -2.51 -14.26
C PRO A 221 18.19 -2.24 -14.37
N ASN A 222 17.38 -3.26 -14.58
CA ASN A 222 15.93 -3.13 -14.77
C ASN A 222 15.09 -3.93 -13.79
N ILE A 223 15.70 -4.56 -12.76
CA ILE A 223 14.98 -5.35 -11.75
C ILE A 223 15.43 -4.93 -10.35
N ALA A 224 14.47 -4.65 -9.49
CA ALA A 224 14.68 -4.52 -8.06
C ALA A 224 13.87 -5.58 -7.29
N ILE A 225 14.44 -6.03 -6.18
CA ILE A 225 13.77 -6.88 -5.19
C ILE A 225 13.83 -6.19 -3.83
N GLY A 226 12.84 -6.44 -3.01
CA GLY A 226 12.77 -5.74 -1.73
C GLY A 226 11.93 -6.44 -0.69
N ALA A 227 11.66 -5.68 0.35
CA ALA A 227 10.74 -6.06 1.41
C ALA A 227 9.96 -4.84 1.87
N ASP A 228 8.71 -5.05 2.20
CA ASP A 228 7.78 -4.06 2.69
C ASP A 228 7.23 -4.49 4.05
N LEU A 229 7.07 -3.51 4.93
CA LEU A 229 6.47 -3.66 6.26
C LEU A 229 5.40 -2.60 6.41
N TRP A 230 4.18 -3.01 6.74
CA TRP A 230 3.07 -2.13 7.09
C TRP A 230 2.59 -2.37 8.51
N TYR A 231 2.26 -1.29 9.21
CA TYR A 231 1.40 -1.28 10.39
C TYR A 231 0.12 -0.55 10.03
N LEU A 232 -1.02 -1.24 10.15
CA LEU A 232 -2.35 -0.70 9.93
C LEU A 232 -3.15 -0.72 11.22
N ARG A 233 -3.99 0.28 11.41
CA ARG A 233 -4.84 0.42 12.57
C ARG A 233 -6.21 0.94 12.17
N HIS A 234 -7.25 0.21 12.57
CA HIS A 234 -8.63 0.50 12.20
C HIS A 234 -9.44 1.06 13.37
N TYR A 235 -10.38 1.93 13.06
CA TYR A 235 -11.21 2.65 14.03
C TYR A 235 -12.64 2.76 13.55
N ASP A 236 -13.61 2.60 14.48
CA ASP A 236 -14.97 3.10 14.32
C ASP A 236 -14.95 4.64 14.42
N GLY A 237 -15.34 5.29 13.34
CA GLY A 237 -15.38 6.75 13.25
C GLY A 237 -14.16 7.38 12.60
N ALA A 238 -14.39 8.54 11.97
CA ALA A 238 -13.39 9.23 11.15
C ALA A 238 -12.29 9.96 11.94
N ALA A 239 -12.26 9.92 13.27
CA ALA A 239 -11.35 10.73 14.08
C ALA A 239 -10.56 9.90 15.11
N PHE A 240 -10.19 8.67 14.77
CA PHE A 240 -9.43 7.76 15.65
C PHE A 240 -10.14 7.47 17.00
N ASN A 241 -11.46 7.43 17.02
CA ASN A 241 -12.23 7.44 18.26
C ASN A 241 -12.26 6.09 18.95
N SER A 242 -12.67 5.04 18.25
CA SER A 242 -12.91 3.70 18.80
C SER A 242 -12.01 2.71 18.07
N PHE A 243 -10.94 2.34 18.70
CA PHE A 243 -10.02 1.34 18.15
C PHE A 243 -10.72 -0.02 18.02
N THR A 244 -10.72 -0.60 16.82
CA THR A 244 -11.31 -1.91 16.49
C THR A 244 -10.27 -2.99 16.31
N GLY A 245 -9.14 -2.68 15.67
CA GLY A 245 -8.09 -3.65 15.46
C GLY A 245 -6.82 -3.07 14.84
N ASP A 246 -5.75 -3.86 14.89
CA ASP A 246 -4.50 -3.54 14.19
C ASP A 246 -3.86 -4.77 13.55
N ALA A 247 -3.04 -4.52 12.53
CA ALA A 247 -2.29 -5.55 11.83
C ALA A 247 -0.88 -5.07 11.45
N VAL A 248 0.09 -5.98 11.53
CA VAL A 248 1.43 -5.81 10.98
C VAL A 248 1.60 -6.78 9.83
N TYR A 249 1.84 -6.25 8.66
CA TYR A 249 2.15 -7.01 7.45
C TYR A 249 3.63 -6.93 7.12
N LEU A 250 4.18 -8.02 6.61
CA LEU A 250 5.54 -8.10 6.13
C LEU A 250 5.60 -9.02 4.90
N GLY A 251 6.34 -8.60 3.88
CA GLY A 251 6.52 -9.45 2.71
C GLY A 251 7.52 -8.95 1.69
N PRO A 252 7.84 -9.79 0.69
CA PRO A 252 8.72 -9.46 -0.41
C PRO A 252 8.05 -8.56 -1.44
N THR A 253 8.88 -7.75 -2.11
CA THR A 253 8.49 -6.89 -3.22
C THR A 253 9.36 -7.17 -4.44
N PHE A 254 8.79 -6.91 -5.61
CA PHE A 254 9.43 -7.13 -6.90
C PHE A 254 9.07 -6.00 -7.86
N TYR A 255 10.06 -5.45 -8.55
CA TYR A 255 9.90 -4.45 -9.59
C TYR A 255 10.69 -4.88 -10.84
N TRP A 256 10.10 -4.71 -12.01
CA TRP A 256 10.72 -4.99 -13.28
C TRP A 256 10.33 -3.98 -14.38
N LYS A 257 11.27 -3.16 -14.83
CA LYS A 257 11.12 -2.36 -16.05
C LYS A 257 11.34 -3.30 -17.25
N ILE A 258 10.24 -3.83 -17.78
CA ILE A 258 10.23 -4.85 -18.85
C ILE A 258 10.75 -4.25 -20.16
N ALA A 259 10.34 -3.01 -20.45
CA ALA A 259 10.71 -2.22 -21.61
C ALA A 259 10.77 -0.73 -21.23
N PRO A 260 11.28 0.16 -22.09
CA PRO A 260 11.32 1.59 -21.77
C PRO A 260 9.99 2.21 -21.35
N LYS A 261 8.87 1.69 -21.83
CA LYS A 261 7.52 2.16 -21.59
C LYS A 261 6.60 1.11 -20.91
N VAL A 262 7.17 0.07 -20.32
CA VAL A 262 6.40 -1.00 -19.67
C VAL A 262 7.11 -1.43 -18.41
N LEU A 263 6.43 -1.31 -17.29
CA LEU A 263 6.89 -1.85 -16.03
C LEU A 263 5.87 -2.79 -15.39
N MET A 264 6.34 -3.59 -14.47
CA MET A 264 5.56 -4.44 -13.60
C MET A 264 6.06 -4.26 -12.17
N SER A 265 5.14 -4.09 -11.24
CA SER A 265 5.41 -4.08 -9.80
C SER A 265 4.53 -5.13 -9.12
N ALA A 266 5.08 -5.83 -8.15
CA ALA A 266 4.36 -6.83 -7.39
C ALA A 266 4.83 -6.89 -5.94
N ALA A 267 3.90 -7.17 -5.04
CA ALA A 267 4.17 -7.47 -3.64
C ALA A 267 3.26 -8.59 -3.14
N TRP A 268 3.73 -9.32 -2.15
CA TRP A 268 2.93 -10.24 -1.37
C TRP A 268 3.31 -10.10 0.10
N GLU A 269 2.31 -9.99 0.96
CA GLU A 269 2.52 -9.79 2.38
C GLU A 269 1.67 -10.73 3.22
N ALA A 270 2.21 -11.14 4.36
CA ALA A 270 1.48 -11.88 5.38
C ALA A 270 1.31 -11.01 6.63
N GLN A 271 0.15 -11.10 7.26
CA GLN A 271 -0.04 -10.57 8.60
C GLN A 271 0.80 -11.39 9.57
N VAL A 272 1.80 -10.77 10.18
CA VAL A 272 2.75 -11.41 11.12
C VAL A 272 2.43 -11.12 12.58
N ALA A 273 1.63 -10.08 12.82
CA ALA A 273 1.08 -9.75 14.13
C ALA A 273 -0.21 -8.95 13.94
N GLY A 274 -1.10 -8.97 14.94
CA GLY A 274 -2.33 -8.19 14.93
C GLY A 274 -3.06 -8.34 16.27
N HIS A 275 -3.95 -7.41 16.55
CA HIS A 275 -4.70 -7.41 17.78
C HIS A 275 -6.10 -6.85 17.57
N GLN A 276 -7.12 -7.64 17.95
CA GLN A 276 -8.52 -7.22 18.02
C GLN A 276 -8.94 -7.14 19.51
N PRO A 277 -9.53 -6.03 19.98
CA PRO A 277 -9.99 -5.90 21.36
C PRO A 277 -10.98 -6.99 21.76
N GLY A 278 -10.71 -7.67 22.87
CA GLY A 278 -11.58 -8.73 23.39
C GLY A 278 -11.43 -10.10 22.72
N VAL A 279 -10.59 -10.23 21.71
CA VAL A 279 -10.30 -11.50 21.03
C VAL A 279 -8.88 -11.95 21.37
N SER A 280 -8.72 -13.23 21.72
CA SER A 280 -7.41 -13.83 21.94
C SER A 280 -6.86 -14.35 20.62
N GLY A 281 -5.61 -14.00 20.30
CA GLY A 281 -4.93 -14.41 19.08
C GLY A 281 -3.69 -13.58 18.84
N ALA A 282 -2.86 -14.01 17.88
CA ALA A 282 -1.67 -13.29 17.45
C ALA A 282 -1.93 -12.45 16.19
N LEU A 283 -3.09 -12.62 15.56
CA LEU A 283 -3.52 -11.95 14.32
C LEU A 283 -4.92 -11.38 14.53
N ASP A 284 -5.20 -10.28 13.86
CA ASP A 284 -6.55 -9.76 13.66
C ASP A 284 -7.07 -10.21 12.29
N LEU A 285 -7.91 -11.23 12.27
CA LEU A 285 -8.52 -11.76 11.06
C LEU A 285 -10.00 -11.39 10.93
N ALA A 286 -10.51 -10.50 11.74
CA ALA A 286 -11.84 -9.91 11.60
C ALA A 286 -11.78 -8.65 10.72
N ASP A 287 -10.96 -7.69 11.10
CA ASP A 287 -10.82 -6.46 10.33
C ASP A 287 -9.89 -6.67 9.12
N PHE A 288 -8.82 -7.45 9.26
CA PHE A 288 -7.78 -7.64 8.26
C PHE A 288 -7.73 -9.05 7.66
N SER A 289 -7.22 -9.18 6.43
CA SER A 289 -6.94 -10.49 5.81
C SER A 289 -5.58 -11.05 6.29
N HIS A 290 -5.41 -12.37 6.23
CA HIS A 290 -4.14 -13.02 6.60
C HIS A 290 -3.03 -12.71 5.58
N HIS A 291 -3.37 -12.69 4.30
CA HIS A 291 -2.45 -12.37 3.22
C HIS A 291 -3.06 -11.32 2.30
N ARG A 292 -2.20 -10.45 1.78
CA ARG A 292 -2.54 -9.53 0.70
C ARG A 292 -1.45 -9.56 -0.38
N ALA A 293 -1.83 -9.29 -1.60
CA ALA A 293 -0.91 -9.19 -2.72
C ALA A 293 -1.33 -8.05 -3.63
N ARG A 294 -0.36 -7.36 -4.23
CA ARG A 294 -0.58 -6.37 -5.30
C ARG A 294 0.17 -6.78 -6.54
N LEU A 295 -0.43 -6.49 -7.69
CA LEU A 295 0.18 -6.62 -9.01
C LEU A 295 -0.25 -5.42 -9.84
N LEU A 296 0.73 -4.67 -10.32
CA LEU A 296 0.55 -3.51 -11.18
C LEU A 296 1.34 -3.70 -12.46
N PHE A 297 0.74 -3.29 -13.57
CA PHE A 297 1.45 -3.01 -14.81
C PHE A 297 1.24 -1.55 -15.17
N GLU A 298 2.27 -0.90 -15.71
CA GLU A 298 2.18 0.43 -16.28
C GLU A 298 2.58 0.37 -17.75
N PHE A 299 1.80 1.03 -18.58
CA PHE A 299 2.01 1.16 -20.03
C PHE A 299 2.01 2.65 -20.39
N GLU A 300 3.20 3.24 -20.53
CA GLU A 300 3.38 4.61 -20.98
C GLU A 300 3.14 4.76 -22.50
N PHE A 301 2.64 5.92 -22.98
CA PHE A 301 2.39 6.16 -24.42
C PHE A 301 2.48 7.63 -24.83
#